data_c373e7b93436b2d285416e42cb40830b
#
_entry.id   c373e7b93436b2d285416e42cb40830b
#
_cell.length_a   1.000
_cell.length_b   1.000
_cell.length_c   1.000
_cell.angle_alpha   90.00
_cell.angle_beta   90.00
_cell.angle_gamma   90.00
#
_symmetry.space_group_name_H-M   'P 1'
#
loop_
_entity.id
_entity.type
_entity.pdbx_description
1 polymer ?
#
loop_
_entity_poly.entity_id
_entity_poly.type
_entity_poly.pdbx_seq_one_letter_code
_entity_poly.pdbx_strand_id
1 'polypeptide(L)'
;MTPKDKAVQHASHYFNEGGFKKDLSELIAVRTESQNQKYNLSNYYKNNIIPMLKEMGFKCNIIKNSSSEANVFLFAERIENHNFKTILTYGHGDVVLGQNESWEDDLTPYK
;
A
#
# COMPACT_ATOMS: atom_id res chain seq x y z
N MET A 1 6.14 -28.22 11.40
CA MET A 1 6.17 -26.92 10.69
C MET A 1 5.85 -25.80 11.68
N THR A 2 6.77 -24.91 11.87
CA THR A 2 6.60 -23.77 12.79
C THR A 2 5.69 -22.71 12.18
N PRO A 3 5.11 -21.78 12.98
CA PRO A 3 4.38 -20.63 12.45
C PRO A 3 5.20 -19.81 11.44
N LYS A 4 6.52 -19.67 11.68
CA LYS A 4 7.45 -19.02 10.76
C LYS A 4 7.51 -19.74 9.40
N ASP A 5 7.64 -21.08 9.42
CA ASP A 5 7.71 -21.86 8.18
C ASP A 5 6.42 -21.73 7.36
N LYS A 6 5.26 -21.73 8.03
CA LYS A 6 3.97 -21.50 7.39
C LYS A 6 3.89 -20.12 6.75
N ALA A 7 4.35 -19.06 7.45
CA ALA A 7 4.35 -17.71 6.92
C ALA A 7 5.24 -17.58 5.67
N VAL A 8 6.44 -18.18 5.71
CA VAL A 8 7.34 -18.21 4.56
C VAL A 8 6.73 -18.99 3.38
N GLN A 9 6.10 -20.13 3.64
CA GLN A 9 5.43 -20.92 2.62
C GLN A 9 4.28 -20.14 1.96
N HIS A 10 3.45 -19.45 2.75
CA HIS A 10 2.37 -18.60 2.23
C HIS A 10 2.90 -17.47 1.35
N ALA A 11 3.94 -16.77 1.81
CA ALA A 11 4.57 -15.70 1.03
C ALA A 11 5.15 -16.20 -0.30
N SER A 12 5.83 -17.35 -0.27
CA SER A 12 6.39 -17.99 -1.47
C SER A 12 5.29 -18.42 -2.45
N HIS A 13 4.23 -19.01 -1.94
CA HIS A 13 3.07 -19.40 -2.76
C HIS A 13 2.41 -18.17 -3.42
N TYR A 14 2.10 -17.16 -2.65
CA TYR A 14 1.52 -15.90 -3.14
C TYR A 14 2.38 -15.26 -4.24
N PHE A 15 3.70 -15.26 -4.07
CA PHE A 15 4.64 -14.76 -5.08
C PHE A 15 4.63 -15.62 -6.35
N ASN A 16 4.77 -16.94 -6.19
CA ASN A 16 4.92 -17.89 -7.31
C ASN A 16 3.63 -18.01 -8.15
N GLU A 17 2.47 -17.90 -7.51
CA GLU A 17 1.16 -17.95 -8.20
C GLU A 17 0.77 -16.60 -8.84
N GLY A 18 1.64 -15.61 -8.78
CA GLY A 18 1.44 -14.31 -9.43
C GLY A 18 0.59 -13.31 -8.63
N GLY A 19 0.16 -13.64 -7.43
CA GLY A 19 -0.63 -12.75 -6.56
C GLY A 19 0.11 -11.46 -6.26
N PHE A 20 1.38 -11.55 -5.90
CA PHE A 20 2.22 -10.38 -5.65
C PHE A 20 2.32 -9.45 -6.87
N LYS A 21 2.57 -10.01 -8.05
CA LYS A 21 2.68 -9.22 -9.29
C LYS A 21 1.37 -8.54 -9.63
N LYS A 22 0.26 -9.24 -9.48
CA LYS A 22 -1.09 -8.71 -9.72
C LYS A 22 -1.38 -7.51 -8.82
N ASP A 23 -1.26 -7.70 -7.51
CA ASP A 23 -1.58 -6.66 -6.54
C ASP A 23 -0.64 -5.44 -6.67
N LEU A 24 0.65 -5.68 -6.93
CA LEU A 24 1.61 -4.61 -7.18
C LEU A 24 1.25 -3.81 -8.43
N SER A 25 0.87 -4.48 -9.53
CA SER A 25 0.45 -3.81 -10.77
C SER A 25 -0.79 -2.94 -10.56
N GLU A 26 -1.76 -3.42 -9.81
CA GLU A 26 -2.97 -2.66 -9.48
C GLU A 26 -2.65 -1.42 -8.65
N LEU A 27 -1.72 -1.51 -7.70
CA LEU A 27 -1.30 -0.37 -6.88
C LEU A 27 -0.48 0.65 -7.67
N ILE A 28 0.43 0.21 -8.54
CA ILE A 28 1.25 1.08 -9.39
C ILE A 28 0.40 1.83 -10.40
N ALA A 29 -0.67 1.23 -10.90
CA ALA A 29 -1.56 1.86 -11.87
C ALA A 29 -2.32 3.07 -11.30
N VAL A 30 -2.43 3.18 -9.98
CA VAL A 30 -3.03 4.34 -9.32
C VAL A 30 -2.00 5.45 -9.13
N ARG A 31 -2.25 6.60 -9.72
CA ARG A 31 -1.35 7.74 -9.61
C ARG A 31 -1.43 8.39 -8.21
N THR A 32 -0.29 8.46 -7.54
CA THR A 32 -0.16 9.00 -6.18
C THR A 32 0.98 10.02 -6.06
N GLU A 33 1.26 10.72 -7.15
CA GLU A 33 2.31 11.75 -7.19
C GLU A 33 1.92 12.93 -6.32
N SER A 34 2.53 13.07 -5.16
CA SER A 34 2.20 14.10 -4.17
C SER A 34 2.43 15.54 -4.66
N GLN A 35 3.31 15.71 -5.62
CA GLN A 35 3.61 17.01 -6.24
C GLN A 35 2.55 17.44 -7.27
N ASN A 36 1.63 16.56 -7.64
CA ASN A 36 0.56 16.85 -8.56
C ASN A 36 -0.78 16.93 -7.84
N GLN A 37 -1.32 18.13 -7.70
CA GLN A 37 -2.59 18.39 -6.99
C GLN A 37 -3.82 17.69 -7.61
N LYS A 38 -3.71 17.13 -8.81
CA LYS A 38 -4.75 16.31 -9.43
C LYS A 38 -5.04 15.03 -8.67
N TYR A 39 -4.06 14.48 -7.95
CA TYR A 39 -4.14 13.17 -7.32
C TYR A 39 -4.38 13.31 -5.82
N ASN A 40 -5.33 12.54 -5.32
CA ASN A 40 -5.74 12.56 -3.93
C ASN A 40 -5.37 11.25 -3.25
N LEU A 41 -4.39 11.32 -2.36
CA LEU A 41 -3.90 10.16 -1.61
C LEU A 41 -4.98 9.52 -0.74
N SER A 42 -5.96 10.31 -0.27
CA SER A 42 -7.09 9.76 0.49
C SER A 42 -7.91 8.76 -0.31
N ASN A 43 -8.12 9.02 -1.60
CA ASN A 43 -8.84 8.09 -2.47
C ASN A 43 -8.06 6.79 -2.70
N TYR A 44 -6.74 6.90 -2.89
CA TYR A 44 -5.86 5.73 -3.00
C TYR A 44 -5.93 4.86 -1.75
N TYR A 45 -5.83 5.46 -0.56
CA TYR A 45 -5.96 4.71 0.68
C TYR A 45 -7.33 4.07 0.83
N LYS A 46 -8.42 4.79 0.55
CA LYS A 46 -9.80 4.27 0.70
C LYS A 46 -10.11 3.13 -0.27
N ASN A 47 -9.66 3.25 -1.50
CA ASN A 47 -10.10 2.36 -2.57
C ASN A 47 -9.14 1.18 -2.78
N ASN A 48 -7.86 1.31 -2.43
CA ASN A 48 -6.84 0.31 -2.69
C ASN A 48 -6.23 -0.27 -1.40
N ILE A 49 -5.68 0.56 -0.52
CA ILE A 49 -4.91 0.07 0.63
C ILE A 49 -5.81 -0.44 1.75
N ILE A 50 -6.84 0.32 2.13
CA ILE A 50 -7.74 -0.06 3.22
C ILE A 50 -8.45 -1.40 2.98
N PRO A 51 -8.99 -1.70 1.78
CA PRO A 51 -9.58 -3.01 1.52
C PRO A 51 -8.60 -4.16 1.75
N MET A 52 -7.36 -4.06 1.25
CA MET A 52 -6.32 -5.07 1.45
C MET A 52 -5.99 -5.27 2.94
N LEU A 53 -5.84 -4.17 3.69
CA LEU A 53 -5.55 -4.23 5.12
C LEU A 53 -6.71 -4.83 5.92
N LYS A 54 -7.96 -4.51 5.56
CA LYS A 54 -9.15 -5.07 6.19
C LYS A 54 -9.27 -6.59 5.98
N GLU A 55 -8.94 -7.09 4.80
CA GLU A 55 -8.88 -8.53 4.52
C GLU A 55 -7.85 -9.23 5.42
N MET A 56 -6.76 -8.55 5.76
CA MET A 56 -5.76 -9.02 6.71
C MET A 56 -6.14 -8.80 8.18
N GLY A 57 -7.33 -8.29 8.47
CA GLY A 57 -7.84 -8.11 9.83
C GLY A 57 -7.41 -6.81 10.52
N PHE A 58 -6.90 -5.83 9.78
CA PHE A 58 -6.56 -4.52 10.34
C PHE A 58 -7.79 -3.62 10.50
N LYS A 59 -7.80 -2.84 11.57
CA LYS A 59 -8.65 -1.65 11.73
C LYS A 59 -7.93 -0.46 11.15
N CYS A 60 -8.61 0.30 10.29
CA CYS A 60 -8.01 1.38 9.52
C CYS A 60 -8.69 2.71 9.82
N ASN A 61 -7.92 3.76 10.02
CA ASN A 61 -8.37 5.14 10.22
C ASN A 61 -7.58 6.08 9.33
N ILE A 62 -8.28 6.96 8.61
CA ILE A 62 -7.64 8.06 7.90
C ILE A 62 -7.58 9.27 8.83
N ILE A 63 -6.38 9.78 9.03
CA ILE A 63 -6.10 10.96 9.84
C ILE A 63 -5.83 12.13 8.90
N LYS A 64 -6.58 13.20 9.07
CA LYS A 64 -6.41 14.41 8.27
C LYS A 64 -5.08 15.10 8.61
N ASN A 65 -4.45 15.62 7.58
CA ASN A 65 -3.30 16.51 7.75
C ASN A 65 -3.82 17.96 7.87
N SER A 66 -3.47 18.65 8.93
CA SER A 66 -3.87 20.05 9.14
C SER A 66 -3.30 21.02 8.11
N SER A 67 -2.21 20.65 7.48
CA SER A 67 -1.50 21.48 6.48
C SER A 67 -1.91 21.20 5.03
N SER A 68 -2.67 20.12 4.77
CA SER A 68 -3.06 19.73 3.42
C SER A 68 -4.26 18.79 3.45
N GLU A 69 -5.33 19.16 2.76
CA GLU A 69 -6.52 18.30 2.63
C GLU A 69 -6.28 17.10 1.69
N ALA A 70 -5.35 17.23 0.74
CA ALA A 70 -5.03 16.18 -0.22
C ALA A 70 -4.13 15.10 0.37
N ASN A 71 -3.29 15.46 1.33
CA ASN A 71 -2.33 14.58 1.98
C ASN A 71 -2.84 14.16 3.35
N VAL A 72 -3.13 12.88 3.49
CA VAL A 72 -3.63 12.29 4.72
C VAL A 72 -2.71 11.20 5.20
N PHE A 73 -2.84 10.84 6.48
CA PHE A 73 -2.18 9.66 7.04
C PHE A 73 -3.17 8.51 7.13
N LEU A 74 -2.70 7.31 6.86
CA LEU A 74 -3.44 6.09 7.15
C LEU A 74 -2.80 5.43 8.37
N PHE A 75 -3.58 5.29 9.43
CA PHE A 75 -3.23 4.50 10.60
C PHE A 75 -3.99 3.18 10.56
N ALA A 76 -3.27 2.08 10.66
CA ALA A 76 -3.85 0.75 10.70
C ALA A 76 -3.28 -0.06 11.86
N GLU A 77 -4.14 -0.73 12.60
CA GLU A 77 -3.74 -1.58 13.72
C GLU A 77 -4.39 -2.96 13.65
N ARG A 78 -3.64 -3.96 14.07
CA ARG A 78 -4.12 -5.32 14.27
C ARG A 78 -3.55 -5.86 15.58
N ILE A 79 -4.41 -6.09 16.55
CA ILE A 79 -4.05 -6.63 17.85
C ILE A 79 -4.72 -8.00 17.99
N GLU A 80 -3.92 -9.05 17.90
CA GLU A 80 -4.41 -10.42 18.06
C GLU A 80 -4.47 -10.85 19.52
N ASN A 81 -3.48 -10.42 20.30
CA ASN A 81 -3.38 -10.69 21.73
C ASN A 81 -2.56 -9.59 22.40
N HIS A 82 -3.09 -9.01 23.48
CA HIS A 82 -2.42 -7.93 24.23
C HIS A 82 -1.10 -8.36 24.91
N ASN A 83 -0.87 -9.66 25.06
CA ASN A 83 0.38 -10.20 25.59
C ASN A 83 1.49 -10.35 24.52
N PHE A 84 1.14 -10.21 23.25
CA PHE A 84 2.12 -10.25 22.18
C PHE A 84 2.84 -8.91 22.05
N LYS A 85 4.08 -8.96 21.56
CA LYS A 85 4.83 -7.75 21.26
C LYS A 85 4.16 -6.99 20.11
N THR A 86 4.10 -5.68 20.26
CA THR A 86 3.62 -4.80 19.19
C THR A 86 4.77 -4.38 18.29
N ILE A 87 4.58 -4.48 17.00
CA ILE A 87 5.53 -4.03 15.98
C ILE A 87 4.91 -2.81 15.28
N LEU A 88 5.62 -1.69 15.30
CA LEU A 88 5.28 -0.51 14.52
C LEU A 88 6.07 -0.50 13.22
N THR A 89 5.38 -0.35 12.10
CA THR A 89 5.99 -0.18 10.78
C THR A 89 5.56 1.14 10.17
N TYR A 90 6.38 1.66 9.27
CA TYR A 90 6.11 2.88 8.52
C TYR A 90 6.33 2.63 7.04
N GLY A 91 5.50 3.26 6.22
CA GLY A 91 5.64 3.34 4.78
C GLY A 91 4.95 4.60 4.27
N HIS A 92 5.18 4.98 3.02
CA HIS A 92 4.48 6.08 2.39
C HIS A 92 3.75 5.63 1.13
N GLY A 93 2.60 6.23 0.85
CA GLY A 93 1.76 5.89 -0.30
C GLY A 93 1.93 6.84 -1.47
N ASP A 94 2.61 7.98 -1.27
CA ASP A 94 2.90 8.91 -2.35
C ASP A 94 4.19 8.55 -3.08
N VAL A 95 4.30 9.03 -4.30
CA VAL A 95 5.50 8.87 -5.14
C VAL A 95 5.90 10.22 -5.73
N VAL A 96 7.14 10.29 -6.21
CA VAL A 96 7.64 11.42 -7.00
C VAL A 96 6.99 11.45 -8.39
N LEU A 97 7.12 12.55 -9.11
CA LEU A 97 6.65 12.66 -10.49
C LEU A 97 7.23 11.54 -11.35
N GLY A 98 6.38 10.90 -12.14
CA GLY A 98 6.72 9.72 -12.93
C GLY A 98 7.63 9.97 -14.12
N GLN A 99 7.91 11.24 -14.47
CA GLN A 99 8.78 11.63 -15.59
C GLN A 99 8.45 10.89 -16.89
N ASN A 100 7.19 10.88 -17.27
CA ASN A 100 6.65 10.07 -18.37
C ASN A 100 7.43 10.20 -19.68
N GLU A 101 7.99 11.38 -19.94
CA GLU A 101 8.74 11.70 -21.16
C GLU A 101 10.15 11.10 -21.20
N SER A 102 10.62 10.58 -20.05
CA SER A 102 11.96 9.98 -19.92
C SER A 102 11.97 8.46 -20.03
N TRP A 103 10.79 7.85 -20.22
CA TRP A 103 10.66 6.42 -20.40
C TRP A 103 10.83 6.03 -21.86
N GLU A 104 11.40 4.86 -22.12
CA GLU A 104 11.49 4.32 -23.48
C GLU A 104 10.10 4.07 -24.07
N ASP A 105 10.05 3.98 -25.40
CA ASP A 105 8.83 3.71 -26.13
C ASP A 105 8.13 2.45 -25.57
N ASP A 106 6.80 2.51 -25.47
CA ASP A 106 5.93 1.47 -24.93
C ASP A 106 6.03 1.21 -23.41
N LEU A 107 6.88 1.93 -22.68
CA LEU A 107 6.96 1.89 -21.24
C LEU A 107 6.29 3.09 -20.58
N THR A 108 5.71 2.89 -19.42
CA THR A 108 5.17 3.96 -18.56
C THR A 108 5.42 3.65 -17.09
N PRO A 109 5.49 4.68 -16.22
CA PRO A 109 5.68 4.44 -14.79
C PRO A 109 4.47 3.81 -14.08
N TYR A 110 3.37 3.55 -14.80
CA TYR A 110 2.09 3.06 -14.23
C TYR A 110 1.67 1.69 -14.78
N LYS A 111 2.58 0.97 -15.38
CA LYS A 111 2.36 -0.39 -15.91
C LYS A 111 3.29 -1.39 -15.25
#